data_0b0ec0895c0af1cea613f811563edcf7
#
_entry.id   0b0ec0895c0af1cea613f811563edcf7
#
_cell.length_a   1.000
_cell.length_b   1.000
_cell.length_c   1.000
_cell.angle_alpha   90.00
_cell.angle_beta   90.00
_cell.angle_gamma   90.00
#
_symmetry.space_group_name_H-M   'P 1'
#
loop_
_entity.id
_entity.type
_entity.pdbx_description
1 polymer ?
#
loop_
_entity_poly.entity_id
_entity_poly.type
_entity_poly.pdbx_seq_one_letter_code
_entity_poly.pdbx_strand_id
1 'polypeptide(L)'
;MGDELVYSWRDPVTDDEMVELVDSNNGRPESGWWDQIRPHSLGWETARSNKGVLVGFVNIAWDGGDHAFLIDTKTRGDWQHRGVGTEVVRRAAHHAKAARCEWLHVDFAPDLAAFSFDACNFRPTDAGQIHLYSLK
;
A
#
# COMPACT_ATOMS: atom_id res chain seq x y z
N MET A 1 10.69 0.99 -22.93
CA MET A 1 12.02 0.70 -22.56
C MET A 1 12.13 0.50 -21.09
N GLY A 2 13.22 0.75 -20.44
CA GLY A 2 13.50 0.33 -19.08
C GLY A 2 12.52 0.68 -17.96
N ASP A 3 11.47 1.44 -18.24
CA ASP A 3 10.50 1.87 -17.26
C ASP A 3 9.24 1.00 -17.18
N GLU A 4 9.21 -0.09 -17.92
CA GLU A 4 8.09 -1.01 -17.84
C GLU A 4 8.08 -1.73 -16.49
N LEU A 5 6.91 -1.73 -15.85
CA LEU A 5 6.71 -2.38 -14.56
C LEU A 5 5.76 -3.56 -14.70
N VAL A 6 5.99 -4.57 -13.90
CA VAL A 6 5.08 -5.70 -13.74
C VAL A 6 4.31 -5.52 -12.45
N TYR A 7 2.99 -5.45 -12.54
CA TYR A 7 2.10 -5.32 -11.40
C TYR A 7 1.49 -6.69 -11.09
N SER A 8 1.45 -7.05 -9.82
CA SER A 8 0.96 -8.37 -9.41
C SER A 8 0.23 -8.30 -8.08
N TRP A 9 -0.85 -9.06 -7.97
CA TRP A 9 -1.64 -9.20 -6.76
C TRP A 9 -1.18 -10.42 -5.97
N ARG A 10 -0.92 -10.24 -4.68
CA ARG A 10 -0.44 -11.29 -3.77
C ARG A 10 0.89 -11.91 -4.21
N ASP A 11 1.69 -11.16 -4.90
CA ASP A 11 3.02 -11.56 -5.31
C ASP A 11 3.90 -11.79 -4.07
N PRO A 12 4.63 -12.90 -3.98
CA PRO A 12 5.52 -13.11 -2.83
C PRO A 12 6.54 -11.98 -2.68
N VAL A 13 6.63 -11.45 -1.46
CA VAL A 13 7.59 -10.42 -1.08
C VAL A 13 8.40 -10.95 0.09
N THR A 14 9.72 -10.93 -0.03
CA THR A 14 10.60 -11.34 1.05
C THR A 14 10.76 -10.21 2.07
N ASP A 15 11.13 -10.56 3.30
CA ASP A 15 11.44 -9.59 4.33
C ASP A 15 12.57 -8.64 3.88
N ASP A 16 13.60 -9.18 3.26
CA ASP A 16 14.73 -8.38 2.76
C ASP A 16 14.28 -7.36 1.70
N GLU A 17 13.39 -7.75 0.80
CA GLU A 17 12.85 -6.83 -0.20
C GLU A 17 12.06 -5.70 0.46
N MET A 18 11.26 -6.02 1.46
CA MET A 18 10.49 -5.02 2.18
C MET A 18 11.39 -4.06 2.95
N VAL A 19 12.40 -4.57 3.62
CA VAL A 19 13.39 -3.75 4.33
C VAL A 19 14.09 -2.80 3.36
N GLU A 20 14.52 -3.30 2.20
CA GLU A 20 15.18 -2.47 1.18
C GLU A 20 14.25 -1.39 0.64
N LEU A 21 12.99 -1.74 0.37
CA LEU A 21 12.00 -0.78 -0.14
C LEU A 21 11.79 0.37 0.85
N VAL A 22 11.60 0.04 2.12
CA VAL A 22 11.39 1.05 3.18
C VAL A 22 12.63 1.92 3.35
N ASP A 23 13.81 1.29 3.39
CA ASP A 23 15.07 2.01 3.54
C ASP A 23 15.33 2.96 2.37
N SER A 24 14.99 2.57 1.15
CA SER A 24 15.19 3.39 -0.05
C SER A 24 14.44 4.71 -0.01
N ASN A 25 13.40 4.81 0.81
CA ASN A 25 12.53 5.99 0.93
C ASN A 25 12.69 6.68 2.29
N ASN A 26 13.85 6.56 2.91
CA ASN A 26 14.19 7.17 4.20
C ASN A 26 13.28 6.74 5.34
N GLY A 27 12.62 5.59 5.21
CA GLY A 27 11.83 5.01 6.27
C GLY A 27 12.70 4.30 7.30
N ARG A 28 12.05 3.75 8.31
CA ARG A 28 12.69 2.92 9.32
C ARG A 28 12.30 1.47 9.08
N PRO A 29 13.13 0.71 8.36
CA PRO A 29 12.81 -0.68 8.09
C PRO A 29 12.84 -1.50 9.38
N GLU A 30 11.93 -2.45 9.47
CA GLU A 30 11.85 -3.35 10.62
C GLU A 30 11.81 -4.78 10.10
N SER A 31 12.83 -5.55 10.42
CA SER A 31 12.94 -6.93 10.00
C SER A 31 11.80 -7.76 10.59
N GLY A 32 11.17 -8.58 9.73
CA GLY A 32 10.05 -9.42 10.14
C GLY A 32 8.69 -8.74 10.13
N TRP A 33 8.64 -7.43 9.86
CA TRP A 33 7.38 -6.68 9.88
C TRP A 33 6.36 -7.25 8.90
N TRP A 34 6.76 -7.48 7.66
CA TRP A 34 5.82 -7.96 6.64
C TRP A 34 5.33 -9.37 6.94
N ASP A 35 6.21 -10.25 7.43
CA ASP A 35 5.82 -11.61 7.80
C ASP A 35 4.76 -11.62 8.90
N GLN A 36 4.82 -10.67 9.82
CA GLN A 36 3.81 -10.51 10.87
C GLN A 36 2.47 -10.01 10.32
N ILE A 37 2.51 -9.06 9.40
CA ILE A 37 1.31 -8.36 8.89
C ILE A 37 0.57 -9.18 7.84
N ARG A 38 1.30 -9.85 6.96
CA ARG A 38 0.76 -10.52 5.79
C ARG A 38 -0.44 -11.44 6.07
N PRO A 39 -0.47 -12.25 7.13
CA PRO A 39 -1.60 -13.14 7.38
C PRO A 39 -2.93 -12.43 7.65
N HIS A 40 -2.90 -11.14 7.93
CA HIS A 40 -4.08 -10.33 8.24
C HIS A 40 -4.56 -9.50 7.04
N SER A 41 -4.00 -9.74 5.86
CA SER A 41 -4.29 -8.97 4.66
C SER A 41 -5.32 -9.69 3.80
N LEU A 42 -6.21 -8.93 3.16
CA LEU A 42 -6.96 -9.42 2.00
C LEU A 42 -5.98 -9.76 0.89
N GLY A 43 -5.01 -8.88 0.68
CA GLY A 43 -3.96 -9.02 -0.31
C GLY A 43 -3.13 -7.77 -0.38
N TRP A 44 -2.18 -7.79 -1.30
CA TRP A 44 -1.29 -6.66 -1.54
C TRP A 44 -0.94 -6.60 -3.02
N GLU A 45 -0.71 -5.40 -3.51
CA GLU A 45 -0.27 -5.17 -4.87
C GLU A 45 1.20 -4.80 -4.88
N THR A 46 1.96 -5.38 -5.82
CA THR A 46 3.36 -5.03 -6.02
C THR A 46 3.56 -4.45 -7.40
N ALA A 47 4.58 -3.61 -7.52
CA ALA A 47 5.14 -3.19 -8.79
C ALA A 47 6.62 -3.57 -8.80
N ARG A 48 7.04 -4.30 -9.83
CA ARG A 48 8.44 -4.72 -9.98
C ARG A 48 9.00 -4.21 -11.30
N SER A 49 10.26 -3.84 -11.28
CA SER A 49 10.97 -3.49 -12.51
C SER A 49 11.14 -4.73 -13.39
N ASN A 50 11.60 -4.53 -14.62
CA ASN A 50 11.90 -5.64 -15.54
C ASN A 50 13.05 -6.53 -15.04
N LYS A 51 13.79 -6.09 -14.03
CA LYS A 51 14.84 -6.89 -13.36
C LYS A 51 14.34 -7.55 -12.07
N GLY A 52 13.04 -7.45 -11.79
CA GLY A 52 12.44 -8.07 -10.61
C GLY A 52 12.58 -7.28 -9.32
N VAL A 53 13.10 -6.05 -9.36
CA VAL A 53 13.25 -5.21 -8.16
C VAL A 53 11.90 -4.69 -7.72
N LEU A 54 11.58 -4.83 -6.43
CA LEU A 54 10.34 -4.30 -5.86
C LEU A 54 10.43 -2.78 -5.78
N VAL A 55 9.56 -2.08 -6.52
CA VAL A 55 9.57 -0.62 -6.58
C VAL A 55 8.30 0.01 -6.04
N GLY A 56 7.22 -0.74 -5.91
CA GLY A 56 5.97 -0.26 -5.35
C GLY A 56 5.23 -1.34 -4.59
N PHE A 57 4.44 -0.92 -3.60
CA PHE A 57 3.72 -1.84 -2.72
C PHE A 57 2.56 -1.12 -2.06
N VAL A 58 1.46 -1.82 -1.87
CA VAL A 58 0.37 -1.40 -1.01
C VAL A 58 -0.30 -2.63 -0.41
N ASN A 59 -0.70 -2.52 0.84
CA ASN A 59 -1.39 -3.59 1.56
C ASN A 59 -2.86 -3.23 1.73
N ILE A 60 -3.74 -4.23 1.62
CA ILE A 60 -5.16 -4.12 1.94
C ILE A 60 -5.46 -5.05 3.11
N ALA A 61 -5.74 -4.48 4.28
CA ALA A 61 -6.33 -5.21 5.39
C ALA A 61 -7.85 -5.23 5.23
N TRP A 62 -8.55 -6.14 5.89
CA TRP A 62 -10.01 -6.19 5.78
C TRP A 62 -10.64 -6.89 6.98
N ASP A 63 -11.96 -6.74 7.11
CA ASP A 63 -12.73 -7.39 8.17
C ASP A 63 -13.31 -8.76 7.75
N GLY A 64 -12.99 -9.21 6.56
CA GLY A 64 -13.57 -10.44 6.00
C GLY A 64 -14.92 -10.23 5.32
N GLY A 65 -15.41 -9.01 5.25
CA GLY A 65 -16.71 -8.66 4.68
C GLY A 65 -16.65 -7.40 3.83
N ASP A 66 -17.40 -6.38 4.23
CA ASP A 66 -17.63 -5.19 3.42
C ASP A 66 -16.52 -4.14 3.50
N HIS A 67 -15.69 -4.18 4.54
CA HIS A 67 -14.74 -3.11 4.80
C HIS A 67 -13.30 -3.55 4.54
N ALA A 68 -12.64 -2.84 3.65
CA ALA A 68 -11.22 -2.96 3.37
C ALA A 68 -10.50 -1.67 3.77
N PHE A 69 -9.22 -1.77 4.10
CA PHE A 69 -8.40 -0.66 4.60
C PHE A 69 -7.09 -0.63 3.84
N LEU A 70 -6.87 0.48 3.14
CA LEU A 70 -5.65 0.68 2.38
C LEU A 70 -4.57 1.20 3.33
N ILE A 71 -3.49 0.46 3.43
CA ILE A 71 -2.39 0.78 4.35
C ILE A 71 -1.04 0.49 3.70
N ASP A 72 -0.01 1.13 4.22
CA ASP A 72 1.38 0.83 3.88
C ASP A 72 1.71 1.01 2.39
N THR A 73 1.19 2.08 1.78
CA THR A 73 1.57 2.43 0.41
C THR A 73 3.03 2.88 0.40
N LYS A 74 3.84 2.20 -0.40
CA LYS A 74 5.28 2.47 -0.46
C LYS A 74 5.74 2.51 -1.91
N THR A 75 6.60 3.48 -2.21
CA THR A 75 7.27 3.57 -3.51
C THR A 75 8.76 3.72 -3.27
N ARG A 76 9.57 2.96 -4.00
CA ARG A 76 11.03 3.05 -3.93
C ARG A 76 11.46 4.49 -4.18
N GLY A 77 12.44 4.96 -3.41
CA GLY A 77 12.81 6.37 -3.42
C GLY A 77 13.16 6.93 -4.80
N ASP A 78 13.86 6.15 -5.63
CA ASP A 78 14.23 6.55 -6.99
C ASP A 78 13.14 6.32 -8.04
N TRP A 79 11.97 5.82 -7.63
CA TRP A 79 10.81 5.62 -8.48
C TRP A 79 9.63 6.53 -8.13
N GLN A 80 9.82 7.46 -7.22
CA GLN A 80 8.77 8.40 -6.84
C GLN A 80 8.41 9.35 -8.00
N HIS A 81 7.19 9.90 -7.95
CA HIS A 81 6.67 10.86 -8.92
C HIS A 81 6.57 10.31 -10.35
N ARG A 82 6.46 8.99 -10.49
CA ARG A 82 6.27 8.31 -11.79
C ARG A 82 4.93 7.59 -11.88
N GLY A 83 4.01 7.83 -10.95
CA GLY A 83 2.69 7.22 -10.95
C GLY A 83 2.61 5.80 -10.39
N VAL A 84 3.68 5.27 -9.80
CA VAL A 84 3.70 3.91 -9.26
C VAL A 84 2.70 3.77 -8.10
N GLY A 85 2.72 4.73 -7.16
CA GLY A 85 1.80 4.70 -6.02
C GLY A 85 0.34 4.73 -6.44
N THR A 86 0.00 5.60 -7.38
CA THR A 86 -1.37 5.70 -7.92
C THR A 86 -1.80 4.39 -8.55
N GLU A 87 -0.93 3.76 -9.32
CA GLU A 87 -1.28 2.53 -10.04
C GLU A 87 -1.42 1.33 -9.10
N VAL A 88 -0.54 1.17 -8.10
CA VAL A 88 -0.71 0.06 -7.13
C VAL A 88 -2.01 0.23 -6.33
N VAL A 89 -2.36 1.46 -5.96
CA VAL A 89 -3.62 1.74 -5.24
C VAL A 89 -4.83 1.42 -6.13
N ARG A 90 -4.81 1.85 -7.39
CA ARG A 90 -5.90 1.60 -8.33
C ARG A 90 -6.14 0.11 -8.51
N ARG A 91 -5.09 -0.66 -8.72
CA ARG A 91 -5.18 -2.11 -8.90
C ARG A 91 -5.66 -2.81 -7.64
N ALA A 92 -5.13 -2.41 -6.49
CA ALA A 92 -5.55 -2.97 -5.20
C ALA A 92 -7.04 -2.71 -4.94
N ALA A 93 -7.54 -1.51 -5.27
CA ALA A 93 -8.95 -1.18 -5.13
C ALA A 93 -9.84 -2.10 -5.99
N HIS A 94 -9.43 -2.39 -7.22
CA HIS A 94 -10.15 -3.33 -8.09
C HIS A 94 -10.18 -4.74 -7.51
N HIS A 95 -9.10 -5.19 -6.88
CA HIS A 95 -9.07 -6.49 -6.20
C HIS A 95 -9.97 -6.52 -4.97
N ALA A 96 -10.03 -5.44 -4.20
CA ALA A 96 -10.97 -5.33 -3.08
C ALA A 96 -12.42 -5.39 -3.57
N LYS A 97 -12.72 -4.72 -4.67
CA LYS A 97 -14.04 -4.81 -5.31
C LYS A 97 -14.35 -6.24 -5.74
N ALA A 98 -13.40 -6.93 -6.35
CA ALA A 98 -13.57 -8.32 -6.77
C ALA A 98 -13.81 -9.26 -5.58
N ALA A 99 -13.27 -8.93 -4.41
CA ALA A 99 -13.51 -9.66 -3.17
C ALA A 99 -14.84 -9.29 -2.51
N ARG A 100 -15.64 -8.43 -3.16
CA ARG A 100 -16.98 -7.98 -2.72
C ARG A 100 -16.96 -7.04 -1.52
N CYS A 101 -15.87 -6.35 -1.27
CA CYS A 101 -15.86 -5.25 -0.33
C CYS A 101 -16.67 -4.09 -0.89
N GLU A 102 -17.47 -3.46 -0.05
CA GLU A 102 -18.23 -2.27 -0.44
C GLU A 102 -17.40 -1.00 -0.27
N TRP A 103 -16.57 -0.96 0.77
CA TRP A 103 -15.84 0.25 1.15
C TRP A 103 -14.35 -0.01 1.27
N LEU A 104 -13.57 0.91 0.73
CA LEU A 104 -12.13 0.98 0.93
C LEU A 104 -11.83 2.26 1.70
N HIS A 105 -11.30 2.09 2.89
CA HIS A 105 -10.96 3.19 3.79
C HIS A 105 -9.48 3.52 3.69
N VAL A 106 -9.14 4.78 3.90
CA VAL A 106 -7.76 5.22 4.00
C VAL A 106 -7.67 6.36 5.01
N ASP A 107 -6.60 6.37 5.81
CA ASP A 107 -6.19 7.57 6.53
C ASP A 107 -4.77 7.95 6.08
N PHE A 108 -4.43 9.22 6.20
CA PHE A 108 -3.17 9.74 5.67
C PHE A 108 -2.81 11.05 6.35
N ALA A 109 -1.51 11.39 6.29
CA ALA A 109 -1.05 12.69 6.76
C ALA A 109 -1.56 13.80 5.82
N PRO A 110 -1.75 15.03 6.32
CA PRO A 110 -2.31 16.12 5.51
C PRO A 110 -1.57 16.42 4.20
N ASP A 111 -0.26 16.21 4.16
CA ASP A 111 0.55 16.42 2.96
C ASP A 111 0.27 15.38 1.85
N LEU A 112 -0.47 14.30 2.16
CA LEU A 112 -0.86 13.29 1.19
C LEU A 112 -2.29 13.45 0.69
N ALA A 113 -2.97 14.57 1.03
CA ALA A 113 -4.35 14.81 0.63
C ALA A 113 -4.52 14.84 -0.91
N ALA A 114 -3.63 15.53 -1.61
CA ALA A 114 -3.68 15.58 -3.07
C ALA A 114 -3.52 14.20 -3.70
N PHE A 115 -2.59 13.38 -3.18
CA PHE A 115 -2.44 12.01 -3.65
C PHE A 115 -3.71 11.21 -3.42
N SER A 116 -4.28 11.25 -2.22
CA SER A 116 -5.44 10.42 -1.87
C SER A 116 -6.71 10.87 -2.59
N PHE A 117 -6.99 12.17 -2.61
CA PHE A 117 -8.25 12.67 -3.17
C PHE A 117 -8.18 12.88 -4.69
N ASP A 118 -7.07 13.44 -5.19
CA ASP A 118 -6.98 13.81 -6.60
C ASP A 118 -6.43 12.67 -7.46
N ALA A 119 -5.36 12.01 -7.03
CA ALA A 119 -4.75 10.95 -7.82
C ALA A 119 -5.45 9.61 -7.63
N CYS A 120 -5.90 9.28 -6.42
CA CYS A 120 -6.48 7.97 -6.09
C CYS A 120 -8.00 7.98 -5.97
N ASN A 121 -8.64 9.13 -6.12
CA ASN A 121 -10.10 9.29 -6.12
C ASN A 121 -10.81 8.91 -4.82
N PHE A 122 -10.14 8.95 -3.69
CA PHE A 122 -10.82 8.83 -2.40
C PHE A 122 -11.68 10.07 -2.16
N ARG A 123 -12.90 9.87 -1.68
CA ARG A 123 -13.73 11.00 -1.28
C ARG A 123 -13.54 11.29 0.21
N PRO A 124 -13.53 12.55 0.63
CA PRO A 124 -13.40 12.90 2.04
C PRO A 124 -14.55 12.36 2.88
N THR A 125 -14.23 11.87 4.07
CA THR A 125 -15.21 11.50 5.09
C THR A 125 -14.73 12.01 6.44
N ASP A 126 -15.65 12.17 7.38
CA ASP A 126 -15.28 12.44 8.75
C ASP A 126 -14.74 11.15 9.38
N ALA A 127 -13.53 11.20 9.89
CA ALA A 127 -12.86 10.05 10.47
C ALA A 127 -12.00 10.49 11.64
N GLY A 128 -11.66 9.54 12.50
CA GLY A 128 -10.80 9.81 13.65
C GLY A 128 -10.01 8.58 14.04
N GLN A 129 -9.03 8.77 14.90
CA GLN A 129 -8.22 7.67 15.43
C GLN A 129 -7.87 7.93 16.88
N ILE A 130 -7.61 6.84 17.60
CA ILE A 130 -7.12 6.89 18.98
C ILE A 130 -5.76 6.20 19.00
N HIS A 131 -4.76 6.90 19.52
CA HIS A 131 -3.45 6.29 19.78
C HIS A 131 -3.57 5.44 21.05
N LEU A 132 -3.65 4.13 20.90
CA LEU A 132 -3.99 3.23 22.00
C LEU A 132 -2.98 3.23 23.14
N TYR A 133 -1.70 3.44 22.83
CA TYR A 133 -0.67 3.51 23.86
C TYR A 133 -0.82 4.75 24.77
N SER A 134 -1.58 5.77 24.33
CA SER A 134 -1.87 6.96 25.10
C SER A 134 -3.19 6.84 25.89
N LEU A 135 -3.90 5.76 25.71
CA LEU A 135 -5.18 5.53 26.39
C LEU A 135 -4.94 5.23 27.89
N LYS A 136 -5.69 5.91 28.75
CA LYS A 136 -5.61 5.73 30.20
C LYS A 136 -6.59 4.70 30.72
#